data_9400b7f97d5fd02512789d3cd5c15a3d
#
_entry.id   9400b7f97d5fd02512789d3cd5c15a3d
#
_cell.length_a   1.000
_cell.length_b   1.000
_cell.length_c   1.000
_cell.angle_alpha   90.00
_cell.angle_beta   90.00
_cell.angle_gamma   90.00
#
_symmetry.space_group_name_H-M   'P 1'
#
loop_
_entity.id
_entity.type
_entity.pdbx_description
1 polymer ?
#
loop_
_entity_poly.entity_id
_entity_poly.type
_entity_poly.pdbx_seq_one_letter_code
_entity_poly.pdbx_strand_id
1 'polypeptide(L)'
;KQIAPYALEHLKNSDVFFRTQKLADLNGFYKAFGMEVESIERADHISTQTEFLSYLLLKEILAEKDGLFVEMGICQDAFDQFQKDHFSDWAKMFAENTATKVDGIFYPLAGRFLSISLETEKYYGSTTFRRKNDKTK
;
A
#
# COMPACT_ATOMS: atom_id res chain seq x y z
N LYS A 1 -10.14 18.27 -13.63
CA LYS A 1 -9.11 17.43 -14.29
C LYS A 1 -9.15 16.03 -13.69
N GLN A 2 -9.20 15.00 -14.52
CA GLN A 2 -9.23 13.63 -14.06
C GLN A 2 -7.80 13.17 -13.69
N ILE A 3 -7.63 12.56 -12.52
CA ILE A 3 -6.38 11.95 -12.05
C ILE A 3 -6.52 10.43 -12.16
N ALA A 4 -5.61 9.78 -12.85
CA ALA A 4 -5.65 8.32 -13.02
C ALA A 4 -5.36 7.62 -11.68
N PRO A 5 -6.22 6.67 -11.23
CA PRO A 5 -6.05 5.97 -9.96
C PRO A 5 -5.12 4.76 -10.06
N TYR A 6 -4.21 4.73 -11.01
CA TYR A 6 -3.32 3.61 -11.34
C TYR A 6 -1.86 4.00 -11.17
N ALA A 7 -1.09 3.21 -10.42
CA ALA A 7 0.33 3.49 -10.13
C ALA A 7 1.17 3.67 -11.40
N LEU A 8 0.96 2.81 -12.40
CA LEU A 8 1.77 2.82 -13.62
C LEU A 8 1.52 4.04 -14.52
N GLU A 9 0.39 4.73 -14.36
CA GLU A 9 0.12 5.97 -15.10
C GLU A 9 0.91 7.18 -14.57
N HIS A 10 1.49 7.04 -13.36
CA HIS A 10 2.32 8.07 -12.72
C HIS A 10 3.82 7.81 -12.89
N LEU A 11 4.21 6.71 -13.50
CA LEU A 11 5.62 6.41 -13.77
C LEU A 11 6.12 7.20 -14.98
N LYS A 12 7.34 7.71 -14.85
CA LYS A 12 8.03 8.41 -15.95
C LYS A 12 8.45 7.46 -17.09
N ASN A 13 8.67 6.19 -16.75
CA ASN A 13 9.07 5.18 -17.73
C ASN A 13 7.83 4.58 -18.40
N SER A 14 7.74 4.73 -19.72
CA SER A 14 6.65 4.20 -20.56
C SER A 14 6.99 2.87 -21.22
N ASP A 15 8.16 2.28 -20.92
CA ASP A 15 8.57 0.98 -21.46
C ASP A 15 7.57 -0.11 -21.06
N VAL A 16 7.03 -0.80 -22.07
CA VAL A 16 6.04 -1.88 -21.89
C VAL A 16 6.59 -3.01 -21.07
N PHE A 17 7.85 -3.38 -21.26
CA PHE A 17 8.48 -4.47 -20.49
C PHE A 17 8.55 -4.11 -19.00
N PHE A 18 9.00 -2.89 -18.67
CA PHE A 18 9.06 -2.41 -17.30
C PHE A 18 7.68 -2.38 -16.62
N ARG A 19 6.67 -1.90 -17.35
CA ARG A 19 5.27 -1.88 -16.83
C ARG A 19 4.74 -3.28 -16.58
N THR A 20 5.00 -4.21 -17.48
CA THR A 20 4.62 -5.62 -17.35
C THR A 20 5.30 -6.26 -16.14
N GLN A 21 6.60 -6.01 -15.95
CA GLN A 21 7.33 -6.50 -14.79
C GLN A 21 6.75 -5.96 -13.48
N LYS A 22 6.43 -4.68 -13.41
CA LYS A 22 5.82 -4.07 -12.22
C LYS A 22 4.44 -4.68 -11.90
N LEU A 23 3.61 -4.95 -12.90
CA LEU A 23 2.34 -5.64 -12.68
C LEU A 23 2.53 -7.08 -12.21
N ALA A 24 3.52 -7.78 -12.75
CA ALA A 24 3.86 -9.14 -12.31
C ALA A 24 4.33 -9.16 -10.85
N ASP A 25 5.15 -8.18 -10.44
CA ASP A 25 5.63 -8.03 -9.06
C ASP A 25 4.46 -7.80 -8.09
N LEU A 26 3.53 -6.90 -8.43
CA LEU A 26 2.31 -6.65 -7.63
C LEU A 26 1.46 -7.91 -7.48
N ASN A 27 1.18 -8.61 -8.58
CA ASN A 27 0.41 -9.86 -8.55
C ASN A 27 1.15 -10.95 -7.76
N GLY A 28 2.48 -10.97 -7.80
CA GLY A 28 3.32 -11.85 -7.00
C GLY A 28 3.11 -11.65 -5.49
N PHE A 29 3.08 -10.40 -5.03
CA PHE A 29 2.77 -10.05 -3.64
C PHE A 29 1.36 -10.54 -3.26
N TYR A 30 0.34 -10.20 -4.03
CA TYR A 30 -1.04 -10.58 -3.75
C TYR A 30 -1.18 -12.09 -3.63
N LYS A 31 -0.66 -12.83 -4.60
CA LYS A 31 -0.70 -14.29 -4.64
C LYS A 31 0.06 -14.93 -3.46
N ALA A 32 1.22 -14.39 -3.09
CA ALA A 32 2.02 -14.91 -1.97
C ALA A 32 1.27 -14.88 -0.64
N PHE A 33 0.36 -13.92 -0.46
CA PHE A 33 -0.46 -13.78 0.75
C PHE A 33 -1.90 -14.31 0.58
N GLY A 34 -2.23 -14.91 -0.57
CA GLY A 34 -3.53 -15.52 -0.82
C GLY A 34 -4.63 -14.51 -1.20
N MET A 35 -4.27 -13.34 -1.68
CA MET A 35 -5.20 -12.38 -2.27
C MET A 35 -5.27 -12.58 -3.77
N GLU A 36 -6.47 -12.76 -4.30
CA GLU A 36 -6.76 -12.83 -5.73
C GLU A 36 -7.38 -11.51 -6.18
N VAL A 37 -6.83 -10.94 -7.25
CA VAL A 37 -7.39 -9.74 -7.89
C VAL A 37 -8.32 -10.21 -9.00
N GLU A 38 -9.56 -9.76 -8.95
CA GLU A 38 -10.54 -10.06 -9.99
C GLU A 38 -10.06 -9.55 -11.35
N SER A 39 -10.39 -10.28 -12.42
CA SER A 39 -9.92 -9.99 -13.79
C SER A 39 -10.32 -8.60 -14.33
N ILE A 40 -11.33 -7.98 -13.71
CA ILE A 40 -11.85 -6.65 -14.07
C ILE A 40 -11.00 -5.54 -13.46
N GLU A 41 -10.36 -5.80 -12.31
CA GLU A 41 -9.56 -4.81 -11.59
C GLU A 41 -8.08 -4.93 -11.94
N ARG A 42 -7.43 -3.78 -12.05
CA ARG A 42 -5.97 -3.73 -12.26
C ARG A 42 -5.24 -3.84 -10.93
N ALA A 43 -4.17 -4.62 -10.92
CA ALA A 43 -3.32 -4.83 -9.75
C ALA A 43 -2.72 -3.52 -9.19
N ASP A 44 -2.52 -2.51 -10.04
CA ASP A 44 -1.94 -1.22 -9.70
C ASP A 44 -2.97 -0.12 -9.37
N HIS A 45 -4.27 -0.46 -9.25
CA HIS A 45 -5.29 0.49 -8.80
C HIS A 45 -5.11 0.84 -7.33
N ILE A 46 -5.38 2.11 -6.96
CA ILE A 46 -5.20 2.58 -5.58
C ILE A 46 -6.03 1.76 -4.58
N SER A 47 -7.26 1.38 -4.91
CA SER A 47 -8.10 0.56 -4.05
C SER A 47 -7.54 -0.84 -3.85
N THR A 48 -7.05 -1.49 -4.91
CA THR A 48 -6.44 -2.83 -4.84
C THR A 48 -5.21 -2.83 -3.95
N GLN A 49 -4.36 -1.82 -4.08
CA GLN A 49 -3.15 -1.70 -3.25
C GLN A 49 -3.47 -1.39 -1.79
N THR A 50 -4.43 -0.50 -1.53
CA THR A 50 -4.86 -0.20 -0.15
C THR A 50 -5.58 -1.38 0.51
N GLU A 51 -6.37 -2.13 -0.25
CA GLU A 51 -6.98 -3.38 0.21
C GLU A 51 -5.91 -4.41 0.61
N PHE A 52 -4.88 -4.58 -0.20
CA PHE A 52 -3.78 -5.49 0.12
C PHE A 52 -3.03 -5.07 1.39
N LEU A 53 -2.71 -3.79 1.56
CA LEU A 53 -2.10 -3.29 2.79
C LEU A 53 -2.99 -3.54 4.02
N SER A 54 -4.29 -3.30 3.90
CA SER A 54 -5.26 -3.59 4.96
C SER A 54 -5.33 -5.08 5.29
N TYR A 55 -5.23 -5.93 4.27
CA TYR A 55 -5.21 -7.38 4.42
C TYR A 55 -3.96 -7.89 5.13
N LEU A 56 -2.79 -7.31 4.85
CA LEU A 56 -1.55 -7.62 5.58
C LEU A 56 -1.65 -7.25 7.06
N LEU A 57 -2.20 -6.07 7.38
CA LEU A 57 -2.43 -5.64 8.76
C LEU A 57 -3.42 -6.57 9.49
N LEU A 58 -4.48 -7.01 8.83
CA LEU A 58 -5.41 -7.97 9.41
C LEU A 58 -4.74 -9.32 9.70
N LYS A 59 -3.93 -9.84 8.76
CA LYS A 59 -3.16 -11.06 8.96
C LYS A 59 -2.16 -10.94 10.10
N GLU A 60 -1.49 -9.80 10.22
CA GLU A 60 -0.58 -9.50 11.33
C GLU A 60 -1.30 -9.57 12.69
N ILE A 61 -2.45 -8.90 12.81
CA ILE A 61 -3.26 -8.89 14.04
C ILE A 61 -3.72 -10.31 14.41
N LEU A 62 -4.17 -11.09 13.43
CA LEU A 62 -4.60 -12.47 13.65
C LEU A 62 -3.43 -13.36 14.10
N ALA A 63 -2.27 -13.23 13.46
CA ALA A 63 -1.07 -13.95 13.80
C ALA A 63 -0.59 -13.60 15.24
N GLU A 64 -0.61 -12.33 15.61
CA GLU A 64 -0.29 -11.89 16.98
C GLU A 64 -1.24 -12.51 18.01
N LYS A 65 -2.55 -12.46 17.75
CA LYS A 65 -3.58 -13.05 18.62
C LYS A 65 -3.40 -14.54 18.83
N ASP A 66 -2.98 -15.27 17.80
CA ASP A 66 -2.78 -16.72 17.84
C ASP A 66 -1.36 -17.11 18.30
N GLY A 67 -0.50 -16.14 18.64
CA GLY A 67 0.87 -16.38 19.08
C GLY A 67 1.82 -16.83 17.97
N LEU A 68 1.46 -16.59 16.71
CA LEU A 68 2.24 -16.94 15.52
C LEU A 68 3.22 -15.81 15.16
N PHE A 69 4.25 -15.63 15.99
CA PHE A 69 5.15 -14.47 15.90
C PHE A 69 6.02 -14.46 14.63
N VAL A 70 6.32 -15.61 14.05
CA VAL A 70 7.06 -15.71 12.79
C VAL A 70 6.18 -15.18 11.63
N GLU A 71 4.94 -15.64 11.56
CA GLU A 71 3.95 -15.21 10.56
C GLU A 71 3.61 -13.73 10.70
N MET A 72 3.51 -13.25 11.93
CA MET A 72 3.34 -11.82 12.23
C MET A 72 4.50 -11.01 11.64
N GLY A 73 5.75 -11.42 11.87
CA GLY A 73 6.94 -10.77 11.33
C GLY A 73 6.97 -10.77 9.80
N ILE A 74 6.55 -11.86 9.16
CA ILE A 74 6.44 -11.96 7.70
C ILE A 74 5.43 -10.93 7.15
N CYS A 75 4.29 -10.75 7.83
CA CYS A 75 3.29 -9.77 7.41
C CYS A 75 3.81 -8.33 7.56
N GLN A 76 4.55 -8.03 8.65
CA GLN A 76 5.18 -6.73 8.88
C GLN A 76 6.22 -6.40 7.80
N ASP A 77 7.11 -7.34 7.52
CA ASP A 77 8.15 -7.16 6.50
C ASP A 77 7.53 -6.97 5.10
N ALA A 78 6.50 -7.73 4.78
CA ALA A 78 5.78 -7.60 3.51
C ALA A 78 5.07 -6.25 3.39
N PHE A 79 4.45 -5.76 4.46
CA PHE A 79 3.82 -4.45 4.51
C PHE A 79 4.84 -3.32 4.25
N ASP A 80 5.95 -3.33 4.98
CA ASP A 80 7.02 -2.34 4.83
C ASP A 80 7.62 -2.36 3.41
N GLN A 81 7.88 -3.56 2.89
CA GLN A 81 8.44 -3.74 1.55
C GLN A 81 7.49 -3.28 0.45
N PHE A 82 6.21 -3.66 0.56
CA PHE A 82 5.20 -3.26 -0.41
C PHE A 82 4.99 -1.75 -0.42
N GLN A 83 4.89 -1.13 0.76
CA GLN A 83 4.80 0.33 0.86
C GLN A 83 5.98 1.01 0.18
N LYS A 84 7.19 0.58 0.48
CA LYS A 84 8.41 1.17 -0.05
C LYS A 84 8.53 1.04 -1.57
N ASP A 85 8.26 -0.16 -2.11
CA ASP A 85 8.60 -0.47 -3.51
C ASP A 85 7.44 -0.19 -4.48
N HIS A 86 6.18 -0.21 -3.99
CA HIS A 86 5.01 -0.20 -4.85
C HIS A 86 3.96 0.86 -4.52
N PHE A 87 3.98 1.46 -3.33
CA PHE A 87 2.86 2.28 -2.89
C PHE A 87 3.21 3.72 -2.54
N SER A 88 4.12 3.95 -1.61
CA SER A 88 4.27 5.27 -0.93
C SER A 88 4.50 6.44 -1.86
N ASP A 89 5.42 6.32 -2.82
CA ASP A 89 5.82 7.45 -3.68
C ASP A 89 4.68 7.91 -4.59
N TRP A 90 4.03 6.98 -5.29
CA TRP A 90 2.97 7.35 -6.19
C TRP A 90 1.67 7.69 -5.46
N ALA A 91 1.36 7.01 -4.35
CA ALA A 91 0.17 7.29 -3.55
C ALA A 91 0.20 8.71 -2.97
N LYS A 92 1.37 9.18 -2.53
CA LYS A 92 1.58 10.56 -2.10
C LYS A 92 1.30 11.54 -3.23
N MET A 93 1.88 11.33 -4.38
CA MET A 93 1.66 12.19 -5.57
C MET A 93 0.19 12.15 -6.02
N PHE A 94 -0.44 10.98 -6.02
CA PHE A 94 -1.86 10.82 -6.32
C PHE A 94 -2.74 11.60 -5.33
N ALA A 95 -2.47 11.48 -4.03
CA ALA A 95 -3.18 12.19 -2.98
C ALA A 95 -3.09 13.71 -3.13
N GLU A 96 -1.88 14.24 -3.33
CA GLU A 96 -1.63 15.67 -3.55
C GLU A 96 -2.34 16.20 -4.81
N ASN A 97 -2.24 15.47 -5.91
CA ASN A 97 -2.91 15.84 -7.16
C ASN A 97 -4.44 15.79 -7.03
N THR A 98 -4.98 14.80 -6.34
CA THR A 98 -6.42 14.68 -6.10
C THR A 98 -6.91 15.81 -5.19
N ALA A 99 -6.15 16.17 -4.17
CA ALA A 99 -6.49 17.26 -3.27
C ALA A 99 -6.50 18.64 -3.93
N THR A 100 -5.65 18.86 -4.94
CA THR A 100 -5.38 20.21 -5.48
C THR A 100 -5.87 20.44 -6.91
N LYS A 101 -6.02 19.38 -7.70
CA LYS A 101 -6.29 19.48 -9.15
C LYS A 101 -7.66 18.93 -9.57
N VAL A 102 -8.40 18.34 -8.66
CA VAL A 102 -9.75 17.83 -8.91
C VAL A 102 -10.77 18.80 -8.36
N ASP A 103 -11.80 19.09 -9.17
CA ASP A 103 -12.88 19.98 -8.79
C ASP A 103 -13.90 19.27 -7.89
N GLY A 104 -14.67 20.06 -7.15
CA GLY A 104 -15.69 19.55 -6.25
C GLY A 104 -15.25 19.48 -4.79
N ILE A 105 -16.01 18.78 -3.97
CA ILE A 105 -15.75 18.71 -2.51
C ILE A 105 -15.21 17.34 -2.12
N PHE A 106 -15.81 16.26 -2.61
CA PHE A 106 -15.52 14.90 -2.15
C PHE A 106 -14.08 14.46 -2.45
N TYR A 107 -13.66 14.53 -3.71
CA TYR A 107 -12.33 14.06 -4.11
C TYR A 107 -11.18 14.86 -3.51
N PRO A 108 -11.22 16.21 -3.45
CA PRO A 108 -10.22 16.97 -2.74
C PRO A 108 -10.10 16.61 -1.25
N LEU A 109 -11.23 16.37 -0.56
CA LEU A 109 -11.22 15.92 0.83
C LEU A 109 -10.64 14.51 0.97
N ALA A 110 -11.01 13.59 0.09
CA ALA A 110 -10.45 12.23 0.06
C ALA A 110 -8.92 12.26 -0.18
N GLY A 111 -8.45 13.11 -1.10
CA GLY A 111 -7.03 13.31 -1.35
C GLY A 111 -6.28 13.83 -0.14
N ARG A 112 -6.84 14.81 0.57
CA ARG A 112 -6.27 15.34 1.82
C ARG A 112 -6.24 14.28 2.92
N PHE A 113 -7.30 13.51 3.08
CA PHE A 113 -7.36 12.42 4.04
C PHE A 113 -6.28 11.37 3.76
N LEU A 114 -6.12 10.95 2.50
CA LEU A 114 -5.08 10.01 2.10
C LEU A 114 -3.67 10.57 2.38
N SER A 115 -3.43 11.85 2.05
CA SER A 115 -2.14 12.52 2.32
C SER A 115 -1.79 12.51 3.81
N ILE A 116 -2.74 12.88 4.67
CA ILE A 116 -2.55 12.88 6.13
C ILE A 116 -2.31 11.46 6.64
N SER A 117 -3.04 10.47 6.13
CA SER A 117 -2.88 9.07 6.52
C SER A 117 -1.48 8.55 6.20
N LEU A 118 -0.96 8.83 5.01
CA LEU A 118 0.39 8.45 4.59
C LEU A 118 1.49 9.11 5.45
N GLU A 119 1.29 10.35 5.86
CA GLU A 119 2.23 11.03 6.77
C GLU A 119 2.18 10.45 8.17
N THR A 120 0.99 10.13 8.67
CA THR A 120 0.78 9.59 10.01
C THR A 120 1.40 8.21 10.17
N GLU A 121 1.29 7.33 9.18
CA GLU A 121 1.93 6.02 9.20
C GLU A 121 3.45 6.09 9.32
N LYS A 122 4.08 7.08 8.70
CA LYS A 122 5.52 7.31 8.82
C LYS A 122 5.96 7.56 10.27
N TYR A 123 5.09 8.14 11.08
CA TYR A 123 5.33 8.39 12.51
C TYR A 123 5.03 7.18 13.41
N TYR A 124 3.98 6.43 13.12
CA TYR A 124 3.49 5.35 13.99
C TYR A 124 4.04 3.96 13.60
N GLY A 125 4.27 3.69 12.33
CA GLY A 125 4.78 2.40 11.85
C GLY A 125 6.21 2.10 12.29
N SER A 126 7.03 3.14 12.52
CA SER A 126 8.44 2.96 12.93
C SER A 126 8.64 2.88 14.46
N THR A 127 7.66 3.26 15.27
CA THR A 127 7.92 3.56 16.69
C THR A 127 7.19 2.66 17.69
N THR A 128 6.03 2.10 17.35
CA THR A 128 5.14 1.56 18.39
C THR A 128 5.19 0.04 18.52
N PHE A 129 5.41 -0.71 17.46
CA PHE A 129 5.39 -2.19 17.52
C PHE A 129 6.78 -2.81 17.66
N ARG A 130 7.83 -2.23 17.12
CA ARG A 130 9.20 -2.77 17.24
C ARG A 130 9.80 -2.71 18.64
N ARG A 131 9.31 -1.87 19.55
CA ARG A 131 9.90 -1.69 20.90
C ARG A 131 9.46 -2.71 21.96
N LYS A 132 8.43 -3.50 21.74
CA LYS A 132 7.98 -4.47 22.75
C LYS A 132 8.73 -5.80 22.73
N ASN A 133 9.32 -6.20 21.60
CA ASN A 133 9.99 -7.50 21.48
C ASN A 133 11.48 -7.50 21.86
N ASP A 134 12.11 -6.34 22.08
CA ASP A 134 13.55 -6.27 22.42
C ASP A 134 13.83 -6.32 23.94
N LYS A 135 12.82 -6.50 24.77
CA LYS A 135 12.96 -6.53 26.23
C LYS A 135 12.68 -7.88 26.90
N THR A 136 12.64 -8.96 26.13
CA THR A 136 12.58 -10.31 26.68
C THR A 136 13.73 -11.16 26.17
N LYS A 137 14.90 -10.83 26.64
CA LYS A 137 16.05 -11.74 26.77
C LYS A 137 16.61 -11.60 28.16
#